data_2bae83748ce343ee4b688f985cbbe1da
#
_entry.id   2bae83748ce343ee4b688f985cbbe1da
#
_cell.length_a   1.000
_cell.length_b   1.000
_cell.length_c   1.000
_cell.angle_alpha   90.00
_cell.angle_beta   90.00
_cell.angle_gamma   90.00
#
_symmetry.space_group_name_H-M   'P 1'
#
loop_
_entity.id
_entity.type
_entity.pdbx_description
1 polymer ?
#
loop_
_entity_poly.entity_id
_entity_poly.type
_entity_poly.pdbx_seq_one_letter_code
_entity_poly.pdbx_strand_id
1 'polypeptide(L)'
;MAEHSHRPCPFCPSSDGFSYSTETGLFRCFVCEASPKSKGGLCFDGQTLTPWKDRTPTEEGITLEPYYRHYRSIPEKIYEKFGVYFTKLGDKESMHYTYPNATKTRQLPKYFTAQGTLDHFFGQEDYNGGKIITITEGEIDRLSVITMMGDWPCVSVPGASPSKSFWANAREYLRHFDKIVLSIDNDEPGDALVDKFFKLFPGKVYRVNHGKYKDANEFLEAGDGQEYKTAWFNAQKVKPDGINTTAEDFLKVYDETPNYE
;
A
#
# COMPACT_ATOMS: atom_id res chain seq x y z
N MET A 1 10.27 -19.54 -2.83
CA MET A 1 10.21 -20.37 -1.58
C MET A 1 11.56 -21.06 -1.43
N ALA A 2 11.99 -21.40 -0.19
CA ALA A 2 13.22 -22.15 -0.02
C ALA A 2 13.07 -23.54 -0.67
N GLU A 3 13.98 -23.91 -1.55
CA GLU A 3 13.99 -25.23 -2.22
C GLU A 3 14.50 -26.32 -1.28
N HIS A 4 15.35 -25.94 -0.33
CA HIS A 4 15.96 -26.82 0.64
C HIS A 4 15.60 -26.36 2.05
N SER A 5 14.82 -27.15 2.75
CA SER A 5 14.43 -26.91 4.15
C SER A 5 14.94 -28.04 5.04
N HIS A 6 14.92 -27.83 6.36
CA HIS A 6 15.35 -28.80 7.36
C HIS A 6 16.79 -29.30 7.13
N ARG A 7 17.72 -28.35 6.95
CA ARG A 7 19.15 -28.64 6.76
C ARG A 7 19.99 -28.21 7.96
N PRO A 8 21.18 -28.82 8.16
CA PRO A 8 22.14 -28.35 9.13
C PRO A 8 22.56 -26.92 8.87
N CYS A 9 22.64 -26.10 9.91
CA CYS A 9 23.01 -24.70 9.78
C CYS A 9 24.55 -24.55 9.77
N PRO A 10 25.12 -23.81 8.80
CA PRO A 10 26.56 -23.53 8.78
C PRO A 10 27.03 -22.53 9.86
N PHE A 11 26.09 -21.89 10.59
CA PHE A 11 26.38 -20.84 11.56
C PHE A 11 26.10 -21.22 13.02
N CYS A 12 25.43 -22.35 13.28
CA CYS A 12 25.12 -22.84 14.62
C CYS A 12 24.95 -24.35 14.61
N PRO A 13 24.94 -25.01 15.78
CA PRO A 13 24.86 -26.47 15.88
C PRO A 13 23.49 -27.08 15.53
N SER A 14 22.56 -26.33 15.01
CA SER A 14 21.24 -26.84 14.57
C SER A 14 21.41 -27.81 13.41
N SER A 15 20.79 -28.99 13.51
CA SER A 15 20.83 -30.05 12.50
C SER A 15 19.72 -29.86 11.40
N ASP A 16 18.68 -29.06 11.67
CA ASP A 16 17.48 -28.99 10.84
C ASP A 16 16.86 -27.59 10.74
N GLY A 17 17.40 -26.59 11.44
CA GLY A 17 16.85 -25.23 11.49
C GLY A 17 17.19 -24.36 10.28
N PHE A 18 17.87 -24.85 9.26
CA PHE A 18 18.35 -24.06 8.13
C PHE A 18 17.56 -24.35 6.86
N SER A 19 17.21 -23.28 6.16
CA SER A 19 16.53 -23.33 4.87
C SER A 19 17.23 -22.39 3.89
N TYR A 20 17.35 -22.79 2.63
CA TYR A 20 17.98 -21.97 1.60
C TYR A 20 17.40 -22.25 0.20
N SER A 21 17.69 -21.36 -0.73
CA SER A 21 17.42 -21.52 -2.15
C SER A 21 18.72 -21.36 -2.93
N THR A 22 19.07 -22.36 -3.74
CA THR A 22 20.25 -22.31 -4.61
C THR A 22 20.06 -21.31 -5.76
N GLU A 23 18.82 -21.13 -6.21
CA GLU A 23 18.45 -20.19 -7.25
C GLU A 23 18.68 -18.74 -6.82
N THR A 24 18.18 -18.37 -5.64
CA THR A 24 18.27 -16.99 -5.14
C THR A 24 19.46 -16.74 -4.24
N GLY A 25 20.09 -17.78 -3.71
CA GLY A 25 21.14 -17.69 -2.67
C GLY A 25 20.65 -17.19 -1.31
N LEU A 26 19.34 -16.99 -1.15
CA LEU A 26 18.76 -16.61 0.11
C LEU A 26 18.74 -17.79 1.08
N PHE A 27 18.98 -17.49 2.35
CA PHE A 27 18.92 -18.49 3.40
C PHE A 27 18.34 -17.91 4.69
N ARG A 28 17.83 -18.79 5.55
CA ARG A 28 17.40 -18.43 6.90
C ARG A 28 17.61 -19.63 7.82
N CYS A 29 18.16 -19.36 9.01
CA CYS A 29 18.15 -20.28 10.13
C CYS A 29 17.09 -19.84 11.15
N PHE A 30 16.18 -20.72 11.51
CA PHE A 30 15.13 -20.45 12.51
C PHE A 30 15.63 -20.56 13.96
N VAL A 31 16.84 -21.08 14.17
CA VAL A 31 17.43 -21.24 15.50
C VAL A 31 18.36 -20.08 15.86
N CYS A 32 19.28 -19.70 14.96
CA CYS A 32 20.22 -18.59 15.22
C CYS A 32 19.91 -17.31 14.41
N GLU A 33 18.78 -17.28 13.73
CA GLU A 33 18.32 -16.15 12.91
C GLU A 33 19.31 -15.69 11.82
N ALA A 34 20.27 -16.54 11.46
CA ALA A 34 21.20 -16.25 10.38
C ALA A 34 20.43 -16.05 9.05
N SER A 35 20.75 -14.98 8.35
CA SER A 35 20.17 -14.58 7.06
C SER A 35 21.24 -13.82 6.27
N PRO A 36 21.08 -13.60 4.96
CA PRO A 36 22.00 -12.78 4.19
C PRO A 36 22.27 -11.43 4.83
N LYS A 37 21.25 -10.76 5.36
CA LYS A 37 21.37 -9.46 6.04
C LYS A 37 22.19 -9.55 7.33
N SER A 38 21.92 -10.54 8.19
CA SER A 38 22.62 -10.71 9.48
C SER A 38 24.07 -11.22 9.31
N LYS A 39 24.43 -11.71 8.13
CA LYS A 39 25.75 -12.23 7.78
C LYS A 39 26.50 -11.36 6.76
N GLY A 40 26.26 -10.04 6.80
CA GLY A 40 27.03 -9.07 6.03
C GLY A 40 26.83 -9.13 4.51
N GLY A 41 25.67 -9.59 4.06
CA GLY A 41 25.35 -9.69 2.63
C GLY A 41 25.92 -10.95 1.97
N LEU A 42 26.05 -12.05 2.70
CA LEU A 42 26.44 -13.34 2.13
C LEU A 42 25.25 -14.06 1.51
N CYS A 43 25.51 -14.84 0.47
CA CYS A 43 24.59 -15.79 -0.16
C CYS A 43 25.10 -17.22 0.02
N PHE A 44 24.20 -18.20 -0.02
CA PHE A 44 24.53 -19.61 0.10
C PHE A 44 24.03 -20.38 -1.12
N ASP A 45 24.92 -21.05 -1.82
CA ASP A 45 24.61 -21.83 -3.05
C ASP A 45 24.37 -23.34 -2.78
N GLY A 46 24.30 -23.73 -1.53
CA GLY A 46 24.18 -25.12 -1.09
C GLY A 46 25.49 -25.73 -0.64
N GLN A 47 26.62 -25.12 -0.94
CA GLN A 47 27.97 -25.57 -0.57
C GLN A 47 28.83 -24.46 0.04
N THR A 48 28.79 -23.27 -0.55
CA THR A 48 29.67 -22.15 -0.20
C THR A 48 28.90 -20.89 0.15
N LEU A 49 29.53 -20.04 0.97
CA LEU A 49 29.04 -18.70 1.28
C LEU A 49 29.84 -17.69 0.45
N THR A 50 29.18 -16.94 -0.41
CA THR A 50 29.79 -15.92 -1.26
C THR A 50 29.18 -14.55 -0.98
N PRO A 51 29.94 -13.43 -1.07
CA PRO A 51 29.37 -12.10 -0.99
C PRO A 51 28.31 -11.87 -2.07
N TRP A 52 27.20 -11.24 -1.70
CA TRP A 52 26.11 -10.92 -2.63
C TRP A 52 26.59 -10.16 -3.88
N LYS A 53 27.52 -9.21 -3.68
CA LYS A 53 28.11 -8.40 -4.76
C LYS A 53 28.95 -9.20 -5.77
N ASP A 54 29.45 -10.39 -5.38
CA ASP A 54 30.28 -11.23 -6.23
C ASP A 54 29.43 -12.30 -6.95
N ARG A 55 28.14 -12.36 -6.64
CA ARG A 55 27.17 -13.17 -7.36
C ARG A 55 26.83 -12.45 -8.65
N THR A 56 27.49 -12.79 -9.71
CA THR A 56 27.02 -12.42 -11.06
C THR A 56 25.63 -13.02 -11.19
N PRO A 57 24.57 -12.25 -11.47
CA PRO A 57 23.31 -12.82 -11.84
C PRO A 57 23.58 -13.67 -13.07
N THR A 58 23.38 -14.98 -12.98
CA THR A 58 23.47 -15.89 -14.13
C THR A 58 22.26 -15.73 -15.08
N GLU A 59 21.50 -14.70 -14.91
CA GLU A 59 20.61 -14.16 -15.93
C GLU A 59 21.39 -13.03 -16.60
N GLU A 60 21.95 -13.29 -17.78
CA GLU A 60 22.20 -12.26 -18.78
C GLU A 60 20.97 -11.37 -18.74
N GLY A 61 21.16 -10.08 -18.43
CA GLY A 61 20.07 -9.18 -18.11
C GLY A 61 18.99 -9.22 -19.16
N ILE A 62 17.95 -9.99 -18.92
CA ILE A 62 16.73 -9.92 -19.69
C ILE A 62 16.14 -8.57 -19.34
N THR A 63 16.42 -7.59 -20.18
CA THR A 63 15.71 -6.30 -20.13
C THR A 63 14.28 -6.60 -20.52
N LEU A 64 13.40 -6.65 -19.54
CA LEU A 64 11.98 -6.84 -19.78
C LEU A 64 11.44 -5.57 -20.40
N GLU A 65 10.92 -5.65 -21.61
CA GLU A 65 10.27 -4.53 -22.27
C GLU A 65 9.02 -4.11 -21.49
N PRO A 66 8.93 -2.85 -21.05
CA PRO A 66 7.74 -2.35 -20.39
C PRO A 66 6.60 -2.20 -21.41
N TYR A 67 5.39 -2.54 -20.99
CA TYR A 67 4.19 -2.32 -21.78
C TYR A 67 3.02 -1.86 -20.92
N TYR A 68 1.96 -1.34 -21.58
CA TYR A 68 0.74 -0.90 -20.93
C TYR A 68 -0.41 -1.76 -21.43
N ARG A 69 -1.43 -1.96 -20.60
CA ARG A 69 -2.65 -2.65 -20.96
C ARG A 69 -3.83 -2.27 -20.09
N HIS A 70 -5.02 -2.55 -20.57
CA HIS A 70 -6.21 -2.51 -19.74
C HIS A 70 -6.16 -3.60 -18.65
N TYR A 71 -6.41 -3.22 -17.41
CA TYR A 71 -6.43 -4.15 -16.29
C TYR A 71 -7.36 -3.64 -15.18
N ARG A 72 -8.18 -4.51 -14.56
CA ARG A 72 -9.12 -4.17 -13.50
C ARG A 72 -10.01 -2.97 -13.84
N SER A 73 -10.59 -2.97 -15.03
CA SER A 73 -11.42 -1.90 -15.59
C SER A 73 -10.75 -0.52 -15.70
N ILE A 74 -9.44 -0.43 -15.43
CA ILE A 74 -8.64 0.78 -15.61
C ILE A 74 -8.09 0.79 -17.03
N PRO A 75 -8.35 1.87 -17.84
CA PRO A 75 -7.84 1.99 -19.20
C PRO A 75 -6.32 2.07 -19.27
N GLU A 76 -5.72 1.52 -20.33
CA GLU A 76 -4.30 1.57 -20.62
C GLU A 76 -3.70 2.97 -20.49
N LYS A 77 -4.35 3.97 -21.05
CA LYS A 77 -3.94 5.39 -20.99
C LYS A 77 -3.76 5.94 -19.57
N ILE A 78 -4.47 5.37 -18.59
CA ILE A 78 -4.33 5.78 -17.18
C ILE A 78 -3.04 5.20 -16.60
N TYR A 79 -2.73 3.93 -16.89
CA TYR A 79 -1.46 3.33 -16.50
C TYR A 79 -0.27 4.07 -17.10
N GLU A 80 -0.32 4.38 -18.40
CA GLU A 80 0.69 5.15 -19.10
C GLU A 80 0.87 6.56 -18.50
N LYS A 81 -0.24 7.30 -18.30
CA LYS A 81 -0.22 8.65 -17.74
C LYS A 81 0.46 8.72 -16.37
N PHE A 82 0.28 7.71 -15.52
CA PHE A 82 0.82 7.69 -14.15
C PHE A 82 2.05 6.80 -13.97
N GLY A 83 2.71 6.42 -15.07
CA GLY A 83 3.97 5.69 -15.06
C GLY A 83 3.88 4.30 -14.42
N VAL A 84 2.69 3.66 -14.48
CA VAL A 84 2.49 2.29 -14.02
C VAL A 84 2.56 1.37 -15.23
N TYR A 85 3.56 0.53 -15.28
CA TYR A 85 3.81 -0.34 -16.42
C TYR A 85 3.85 -1.82 -16.03
N PHE A 86 3.70 -2.65 -17.02
CA PHE A 86 3.76 -4.11 -16.88
C PHE A 86 5.03 -4.65 -17.54
N THR A 87 5.54 -5.75 -16.98
CA THR A 87 6.59 -6.57 -17.59
C THR A 87 6.19 -8.03 -17.54
N LYS A 88 6.72 -8.85 -18.46
CA LYS A 88 6.42 -10.27 -18.50
C LYS A 88 7.71 -11.07 -18.65
N LEU A 89 7.89 -12.07 -17.79
CA LEU A 89 8.97 -13.04 -17.83
C LEU A 89 8.36 -14.45 -17.88
N GLY A 90 8.39 -15.08 -19.04
CA GLY A 90 7.65 -16.34 -19.28
C GLY A 90 6.16 -16.13 -19.02
N ASP A 91 5.59 -16.92 -18.12
CA ASP A 91 4.18 -16.81 -17.72
C ASP A 91 3.93 -15.85 -16.54
N LYS A 92 4.99 -15.31 -15.95
CA LYS A 92 4.90 -14.39 -14.81
C LYS A 92 4.78 -12.96 -15.30
N GLU A 93 3.68 -12.32 -14.99
CA GLU A 93 3.45 -10.90 -15.24
C GLU A 93 3.62 -10.09 -13.96
N SER A 94 4.26 -8.92 -14.06
CA SER A 94 4.49 -8.01 -12.96
C SER A 94 4.03 -6.62 -13.33
N MET A 95 3.49 -5.91 -12.36
CA MET A 95 3.10 -4.51 -12.46
C MET A 95 4.02 -3.68 -11.56
N HIS A 96 4.51 -2.57 -12.08
CA HIS A 96 5.48 -1.70 -11.43
C HIS A 96 4.89 -0.33 -11.15
N TYR A 97 5.05 0.13 -9.91
CA TYR A 97 4.62 1.44 -9.43
C TYR A 97 5.85 2.25 -9.06
N THR A 98 6.01 3.42 -9.69
CA THR A 98 7.14 4.31 -9.44
C THR A 98 6.79 5.29 -8.32
N TYR A 99 7.60 5.31 -7.27
CA TYR A 99 7.56 6.26 -6.16
C TYR A 99 8.79 7.17 -6.22
N PRO A 100 8.80 8.32 -5.53
CA PRO A 100 9.98 9.22 -5.51
C PRO A 100 11.28 8.51 -5.13
N ASN A 101 11.25 7.61 -4.15
CA ASN A 101 12.43 6.93 -3.60
C ASN A 101 12.39 5.40 -3.72
N ALA A 102 11.45 4.86 -4.51
CA ALA A 102 11.28 3.42 -4.62
C ALA A 102 10.56 3.00 -5.89
N THR A 103 10.72 1.74 -6.25
CA THR A 103 9.82 1.04 -7.16
C THR A 103 9.16 -0.10 -6.40
N LYS A 104 7.83 -0.11 -6.37
CA LYS A 104 7.04 -1.22 -5.83
C LYS A 104 6.60 -2.10 -6.99
N THR A 105 6.83 -3.39 -6.88
CA THR A 105 6.47 -4.37 -7.91
C THR A 105 5.42 -5.32 -7.36
N ARG A 106 4.36 -5.50 -8.11
CA ARG A 106 3.33 -6.51 -7.86
C ARG A 106 3.43 -7.60 -8.91
N GLN A 107 3.96 -8.75 -8.54
CA GLN A 107 3.84 -9.96 -9.37
C GLN A 107 2.40 -10.46 -9.25
N LEU A 108 1.76 -10.59 -10.40
CA LEU A 108 0.36 -11.01 -10.41
C LEU A 108 0.22 -12.50 -10.03
N PRO A 109 -0.79 -12.87 -9.24
CA PRO A 109 -1.91 -12.00 -8.84
C PRO A 109 -1.66 -11.13 -7.59
N LYS A 110 -0.76 -11.49 -6.64
CA LYS A 110 -0.77 -10.80 -5.33
C LYS A 110 0.59 -10.77 -4.59
N TYR A 111 1.70 -11.09 -5.20
CA TYR A 111 3.00 -11.03 -4.52
C TYR A 111 3.65 -9.66 -4.71
N PHE A 112 4.07 -9.01 -3.62
CA PHE A 112 4.67 -7.67 -3.64
C PHE A 112 6.13 -7.70 -3.22
N THR A 113 6.94 -6.90 -3.93
CA THR A 113 8.30 -6.54 -3.54
C THR A 113 8.48 -5.03 -3.67
N ALA A 114 9.48 -4.48 -3.00
CA ALA A 114 9.85 -3.09 -3.17
C ALA A 114 11.37 -2.97 -3.20
N GLN A 115 11.85 -2.10 -4.08
CA GLN A 115 13.23 -1.68 -4.16
C GLN A 115 13.28 -0.19 -3.81
N GLY A 116 14.10 0.18 -2.83
CA GLY A 116 14.13 1.53 -2.27
C GLY A 116 13.27 1.71 -1.03
N THR A 117 12.94 2.95 -0.67
CA THR A 117 12.21 3.29 0.55
C THR A 117 10.82 3.83 0.23
N LEU A 118 9.78 3.10 0.66
CA LEU A 118 8.38 3.50 0.50
C LEU A 118 7.97 4.49 1.61
N ASP A 119 8.44 5.72 1.52
CA ASP A 119 8.24 6.79 2.50
C ASP A 119 7.42 7.98 1.98
N HIS A 120 6.83 7.84 0.80
CA HIS A 120 5.96 8.82 0.14
C HIS A 120 4.65 8.17 -0.29
N PHE A 121 3.62 8.99 -0.53
CA PHE A 121 2.43 8.51 -1.23
C PHE A 121 2.76 8.17 -2.68
N PHE A 122 2.09 7.18 -3.23
CA PHE A 122 2.09 6.96 -4.66
C PHE A 122 1.33 8.09 -5.36
N GLY A 123 1.99 8.75 -6.32
CA GLY A 123 1.47 9.92 -7.03
C GLY A 123 1.54 11.22 -6.24
N GLN A 124 2.38 11.30 -5.20
CA GLN A 124 2.58 12.53 -4.44
C GLN A 124 3.13 13.68 -5.30
N GLU A 125 3.97 13.35 -6.29
CA GLU A 125 4.62 14.34 -7.16
C GLU A 125 3.64 15.02 -8.13
N ASP A 126 2.45 14.45 -8.33
CA ASP A 126 1.44 15.01 -9.22
C ASP A 126 0.72 16.24 -8.62
N TYR A 127 0.82 16.45 -7.29
CA TYR A 127 0.07 17.50 -6.60
C TYR A 127 0.88 18.16 -5.49
N ASN A 128 0.94 19.50 -5.48
CA ASN A 128 1.74 20.26 -4.53
C ASN A 128 0.91 20.97 -3.43
N GLY A 129 -0.38 20.74 -3.39
CA GLY A 129 -1.32 21.36 -2.45
C GLY A 129 -2.66 21.70 -3.11
N GLY A 130 -3.62 22.16 -2.33
CA GLY A 130 -4.94 22.52 -2.85
C GLY A 130 -6.05 22.43 -1.81
N LYS A 131 -7.29 22.59 -2.26
CA LYS A 131 -8.45 22.55 -1.36
C LYS A 131 -8.75 21.13 -0.85
N ILE A 132 -8.64 20.13 -1.71
CA ILE A 132 -9.05 18.74 -1.38
C ILE A 132 -8.03 17.78 -1.98
N ILE A 133 -7.70 16.74 -1.21
CA ILE A 133 -6.98 15.58 -1.68
C ILE A 133 -7.70 14.30 -1.28
N THR A 134 -7.75 13.32 -2.18
CA THR A 134 -8.25 11.97 -1.88
C THR A 134 -7.07 11.07 -1.55
N ILE A 135 -7.22 10.22 -0.54
CA ILE A 135 -6.23 9.21 -0.18
C ILE A 135 -6.89 7.85 -0.24
N THR A 136 -6.30 6.93 -1.00
CA THR A 136 -6.72 5.53 -1.10
C THR A 136 -5.74 4.61 -0.39
N GLU A 137 -6.16 3.36 -0.11
CA GLU A 137 -5.28 2.36 0.51
C GLU A 137 -4.31 1.74 -0.48
N GLY A 138 -4.73 1.51 -1.73
CA GLY A 138 -3.93 0.87 -2.76
C GLY A 138 -3.71 1.72 -4.00
N GLU A 139 -2.66 1.40 -4.76
CA GLU A 139 -2.33 2.09 -6.01
C GLU A 139 -3.41 1.87 -7.07
N ILE A 140 -4.00 0.68 -7.10
CA ILE A 140 -5.12 0.36 -8.01
C ILE A 140 -6.35 1.21 -7.67
N ASP A 141 -6.64 1.41 -6.38
CA ASP A 141 -7.76 2.24 -5.96
C ASP A 141 -7.57 3.70 -6.35
N ARG A 142 -6.33 4.23 -6.22
CA ARG A 142 -6.00 5.54 -6.74
C ARG A 142 -6.29 5.67 -8.22
N LEU A 143 -5.82 4.72 -9.04
CA LEU A 143 -6.05 4.74 -10.48
C LEU A 143 -7.54 4.56 -10.83
N SER A 144 -8.29 3.82 -10.02
CA SER A 144 -9.73 3.65 -10.15
C SER A 144 -10.48 4.95 -9.84
N VAL A 145 -10.11 5.64 -8.75
CA VAL A 145 -10.64 6.97 -8.41
C VAL A 145 -10.39 7.96 -9.55
N ILE A 146 -9.17 8.02 -10.07
CA ILE A 146 -8.84 8.91 -11.19
C ILE A 146 -9.64 8.54 -12.45
N THR A 147 -9.85 7.25 -12.71
CA THR A 147 -10.66 6.80 -13.85
C THR A 147 -12.11 7.27 -13.72
N MET A 148 -12.69 7.22 -12.51
CA MET A 148 -14.07 7.65 -12.26
C MET A 148 -14.24 9.16 -12.10
N MET A 149 -13.31 9.81 -11.40
CA MET A 149 -13.41 11.22 -11.00
C MET A 149 -12.72 12.19 -11.97
N GLY A 150 -11.80 11.70 -12.81
CA GLY A 150 -10.93 12.55 -13.65
C GLY A 150 -9.74 13.10 -12.86
N ASP A 151 -9.30 14.32 -13.19
CA ASP A 151 -8.06 14.93 -12.67
C ASP A 151 -8.19 15.50 -11.24
N TRP A 152 -9.02 14.91 -10.40
CA TRP A 152 -9.08 15.29 -8.98
C TRP A 152 -7.84 14.79 -8.24
N PRO A 153 -7.26 15.61 -7.32
CA PRO A 153 -6.10 15.19 -6.54
C PRO A 153 -6.36 13.89 -5.79
N CYS A 154 -5.56 12.86 -6.11
CA CYS A 154 -5.67 11.55 -5.50
C CYS A 154 -4.29 10.91 -5.37
N VAL A 155 -3.98 10.39 -4.19
CA VAL A 155 -2.76 9.65 -3.88
C VAL A 155 -3.10 8.37 -3.14
N SER A 156 -2.19 7.40 -3.08
CA SER A 156 -2.39 6.22 -2.23
C SER A 156 -1.28 6.02 -1.22
N VAL A 157 -1.62 5.41 -0.08
CA VAL A 157 -0.58 4.95 0.86
C VAL A 157 0.22 3.79 0.24
N PRO A 158 1.49 3.60 0.65
CA PRO A 158 2.34 2.58 0.05
C PRO A 158 2.01 1.15 0.50
N GLY A 159 1.11 0.99 1.44
CA GLY A 159 0.66 -0.30 1.97
C GLY A 159 -0.05 -0.17 3.31
N ALA A 160 -0.64 -1.26 3.81
CA ALA A 160 -1.45 -1.30 5.02
C ALA A 160 -0.71 -0.87 6.31
N SER A 161 0.63 -1.00 6.35
CA SER A 161 1.45 -0.64 7.51
C SER A 161 2.59 0.30 7.12
N PRO A 162 2.31 1.59 6.83
CA PRO A 162 3.33 2.54 6.44
C PRO A 162 4.37 2.79 7.53
N SER A 163 5.61 3.05 7.12
CA SER A 163 6.76 3.29 8.00
C SER A 163 6.64 4.60 8.81
N LYS A 164 7.49 4.76 9.82
CA LYS A 164 7.57 6.03 10.56
C LYS A 164 8.00 7.20 9.68
N SER A 165 8.93 6.97 8.73
CA SER A 165 9.38 7.98 7.77
C SER A 165 8.24 8.40 6.84
N PHE A 166 7.41 7.47 6.37
CA PHE A 166 6.20 7.81 5.62
C PHE A 166 5.30 8.79 6.40
N TRP A 167 5.01 8.52 7.68
CA TRP A 167 4.13 9.38 8.46
C TRP A 167 4.69 10.78 8.69
N ALA A 168 6.02 10.92 8.82
CA ALA A 168 6.68 12.22 8.90
C ALA A 168 6.51 13.01 7.59
N ASN A 169 6.78 12.37 6.45
CA ASN A 169 6.60 12.98 5.13
C ASN A 169 5.13 13.29 4.82
N ALA A 170 4.21 12.37 5.16
CA ALA A 170 2.77 12.55 4.99
C ALA A 170 2.25 13.78 5.74
N ARG A 171 2.73 14.00 6.98
CA ARG A 171 2.35 15.17 7.77
C ARG A 171 2.78 16.48 7.10
N GLU A 172 4.00 16.53 6.57
CA GLU A 172 4.51 17.70 5.88
C GLU A 172 3.75 17.96 4.58
N TYR A 173 3.51 16.92 3.79
CA TYR A 173 2.80 17.02 2.52
C TYR A 173 1.34 17.43 2.67
N LEU A 174 0.59 16.75 3.54
CA LEU A 174 -0.86 16.94 3.67
C LEU A 174 -1.27 18.25 4.36
N ARG A 175 -0.35 18.95 5.01
CA ARG A 175 -0.65 20.28 5.59
C ARG A 175 -1.04 21.30 4.53
N HIS A 176 -0.62 21.11 3.30
CA HIS A 176 -0.89 21.98 2.15
C HIS A 176 -2.29 21.80 1.54
N PHE A 177 -3.12 20.91 2.14
CA PHE A 177 -4.51 20.69 1.73
C PHE A 177 -5.47 21.08 2.84
N ASP A 178 -6.64 21.65 2.45
CA ASP A 178 -7.65 22.09 3.42
C ASP A 178 -8.52 20.90 3.89
N LYS A 179 -8.79 19.95 2.99
CA LYS A 179 -9.64 18.78 3.23
C LYS A 179 -8.95 17.50 2.73
N ILE A 180 -8.98 16.47 3.56
CA ILE A 180 -8.46 15.13 3.26
C ILE A 180 -9.66 14.18 3.20
N VAL A 181 -9.90 13.58 2.04
CA VAL A 181 -10.97 12.60 1.84
C VAL A 181 -10.34 11.20 1.75
N LEU A 182 -10.66 10.36 2.70
CA LEU A 182 -10.17 8.99 2.77
C LEU A 182 -11.14 8.05 2.05
N SER A 183 -10.68 7.41 1.00
CA SER A 183 -11.35 6.31 0.29
C SER A 183 -10.58 5.02 0.60
N ILE A 184 -10.75 4.54 1.82
CA ILE A 184 -10.02 3.43 2.45
C ILE A 184 -10.96 2.24 2.56
N ASP A 185 -10.43 1.02 2.46
CA ASP A 185 -11.17 -0.22 2.53
C ASP A 185 -12.08 -0.30 3.77
N ASN A 186 -13.22 -0.97 3.61
CA ASN A 186 -14.17 -1.21 4.70
C ASN A 186 -13.78 -2.47 5.49
N ASP A 187 -12.62 -2.42 6.17
CA ASP A 187 -12.12 -3.50 7.02
C ASP A 187 -11.34 -2.92 8.22
N GLU A 188 -10.98 -3.79 9.18
CA GLU A 188 -10.30 -3.38 10.41
C GLU A 188 -8.95 -2.67 10.16
N PRO A 189 -8.06 -3.13 9.24
CA PRO A 189 -6.86 -2.39 8.87
C PRO A 189 -7.16 -0.99 8.31
N GLY A 190 -8.19 -0.85 7.49
CA GLY A 190 -8.65 0.42 6.95
C GLY A 190 -9.12 1.38 8.04
N ASP A 191 -9.88 0.88 9.02
CA ASP A 191 -10.33 1.68 10.17
C ASP A 191 -9.14 2.21 10.99
N ALA A 192 -8.14 1.37 11.26
CA ALA A 192 -6.92 1.77 11.94
C ALA A 192 -6.14 2.85 11.18
N LEU A 193 -6.16 2.79 9.85
CA LEU A 193 -5.54 3.79 8.98
C LEU A 193 -6.30 5.13 9.05
N VAL A 194 -7.63 5.09 9.02
CA VAL A 194 -8.50 6.28 9.19
C VAL A 194 -8.22 6.97 10.52
N ASP A 195 -8.16 6.22 11.61
CA ASP A 195 -7.85 6.74 12.95
C ASP A 195 -6.49 7.44 13.00
N LYS A 196 -5.52 6.90 12.31
CA LYS A 196 -4.18 7.49 12.26
C LYS A 196 -4.16 8.81 11.51
N PHE A 197 -4.85 8.91 10.37
CA PHE A 197 -5.03 10.19 9.67
C PHE A 197 -5.79 11.20 10.50
N PHE A 198 -6.85 10.77 11.18
CA PHE A 198 -7.62 11.64 12.06
C PHE A 198 -6.77 12.24 13.20
N LYS A 199 -5.93 11.41 13.85
CA LYS A 199 -5.01 11.87 14.91
C LYS A 199 -3.98 12.88 14.41
N LEU A 200 -3.53 12.75 13.17
CA LEU A 200 -2.57 13.68 12.55
C LEU A 200 -3.21 14.99 12.08
N PHE A 201 -4.46 14.94 11.61
CA PHE A 201 -5.17 16.07 11.00
C PHE A 201 -6.59 16.22 11.55
N PRO A 202 -6.75 16.48 12.85
CA PRO A 202 -8.08 16.63 13.45
C PRO A 202 -8.85 17.76 12.76
N GLY A 203 -10.09 17.45 12.39
CA GLY A 203 -10.99 18.41 11.76
C GLY A 203 -10.88 18.55 10.24
N LYS A 204 -9.84 17.98 9.59
CA LYS A 204 -9.66 18.00 8.13
C LYS A 204 -10.06 16.69 7.43
N VAL A 205 -10.23 15.60 8.18
CA VAL A 205 -10.41 14.25 7.64
C VAL A 205 -11.87 13.90 7.44
N TYR A 206 -12.18 13.37 6.27
CA TYR A 206 -13.48 12.87 5.87
C TYR A 206 -13.32 11.46 5.32
N ARG A 207 -14.31 10.59 5.51
CA ARG A 207 -14.30 9.21 4.99
C ARG A 207 -15.42 9.00 3.99
N VAL A 208 -15.10 8.39 2.87
CA VAL A 208 -16.08 7.89 1.88
C VAL A 208 -16.74 6.65 2.47
N ASN A 209 -18.06 6.59 2.40
CA ASN A 209 -18.77 5.36 2.70
C ASN A 209 -18.93 4.56 1.41
N HIS A 210 -18.20 3.46 1.30
CA HIS A 210 -18.24 2.58 0.11
C HIS A 210 -19.53 1.72 0.05
N GLY A 211 -20.37 1.72 1.10
CA GLY A 211 -21.62 0.95 1.12
C GLY A 211 -21.39 -0.55 0.96
N LYS A 212 -21.90 -1.13 -0.12
CA LYS A 212 -21.75 -2.57 -0.44
C LYS A 212 -20.39 -2.96 -1.01
N TYR A 213 -19.60 -1.97 -1.46
CA TYR A 213 -18.29 -2.19 -2.06
C TYR A 213 -17.19 -2.18 -1.00
N LYS A 214 -16.17 -2.99 -1.21
CA LYS A 214 -15.02 -3.02 -0.32
C LYS A 214 -14.11 -1.82 -0.53
N ASP A 215 -13.78 -1.53 -1.78
CA ASP A 215 -12.80 -0.54 -2.20
C ASP A 215 -13.26 0.26 -3.43
N ALA A 216 -12.48 1.23 -3.86
CA ALA A 216 -12.80 2.07 -5.00
C ALA A 216 -12.73 1.32 -6.35
N ASN A 217 -11.91 0.28 -6.44
CA ASN A 217 -11.82 -0.51 -7.67
C ASN A 217 -13.07 -1.35 -7.92
N GLU A 218 -13.72 -1.87 -6.87
CA GLU A 218 -14.97 -2.62 -7.02
C GLU A 218 -16.09 -1.77 -7.63
N PHE A 219 -16.20 -0.47 -7.31
CA PHE A 219 -17.14 0.43 -8.00
C PHE A 219 -16.83 0.54 -9.50
N LEU A 220 -15.55 0.65 -9.86
CA LEU A 220 -15.14 0.76 -11.26
C LEU A 220 -15.42 -0.53 -12.02
N GLU A 221 -15.09 -1.69 -11.44
CA GLU A 221 -15.33 -3.01 -12.04
C GLU A 221 -16.83 -3.31 -12.22
N ALA A 222 -17.69 -2.79 -11.30
CA ALA A 222 -19.14 -2.90 -11.40
C ALA A 222 -19.77 -1.90 -12.40
N GLY A 223 -19.02 -0.91 -12.90
CA GLY A 223 -19.56 0.16 -13.74
C GLY A 223 -20.28 1.27 -12.97
N ASP A 224 -20.21 1.28 -11.65
CA ASP A 224 -20.94 2.17 -10.73
C ASP A 224 -20.14 3.45 -10.37
N GLY A 225 -19.37 3.98 -11.32
CA GLY A 225 -18.55 5.18 -11.10
C GLY A 225 -19.36 6.42 -10.69
N GLN A 226 -20.63 6.52 -11.07
CA GLN A 226 -21.49 7.61 -10.63
C GLN A 226 -21.92 7.45 -9.16
N GLU A 227 -22.11 6.21 -8.68
CA GLU A 227 -22.38 5.92 -7.27
C GLU A 227 -21.15 6.28 -6.42
N TYR A 228 -19.92 5.93 -6.89
CA TYR A 228 -18.69 6.37 -6.25
C TYR A 228 -18.59 7.89 -6.11
N LYS A 229 -18.88 8.65 -7.19
CA LYS A 229 -18.89 10.11 -7.14
C LYS A 229 -19.85 10.63 -6.08
N THR A 230 -21.06 10.08 -6.02
CA THR A 230 -22.06 10.44 -5.02
C THR A 230 -21.57 10.15 -3.60
N ALA A 231 -20.99 8.98 -3.37
CA ALA A 231 -20.40 8.60 -2.08
C ALA A 231 -19.25 9.54 -1.67
N TRP A 232 -18.39 9.92 -2.63
CA TRP A 232 -17.28 10.84 -2.40
C TRP A 232 -17.73 12.24 -2.03
N PHE A 233 -18.73 12.82 -2.73
CA PHE A 233 -19.29 14.14 -2.40
C PHE A 233 -20.01 14.14 -1.05
N ASN A 234 -20.56 13.00 -0.64
CA ASN A 234 -21.23 12.80 0.65
C ASN A 234 -20.29 12.27 1.74
N ALA A 235 -18.95 12.30 1.52
CA ALA A 235 -17.99 11.85 2.50
C ALA A 235 -18.19 12.52 3.87
N GLN A 236 -18.28 11.72 4.93
CA GLN A 236 -18.58 12.18 6.28
C GLN A 236 -17.31 12.61 7.01
N LYS A 237 -17.42 13.70 7.77
CA LYS A 237 -16.33 14.14 8.62
C LYS A 237 -16.05 13.10 9.69
N VAL A 238 -14.78 12.67 9.80
CA VAL A 238 -14.37 11.75 10.87
C VAL A 238 -14.41 12.50 12.20
N LYS A 239 -15.06 11.90 13.18
CA LYS A 239 -15.24 12.45 14.53
C LYS A 239 -14.52 11.55 15.54
N PRO A 240 -14.08 12.09 16.67
CA PRO A 240 -13.60 11.27 17.79
C PRO A 240 -14.74 10.39 18.33
N ASP A 241 -14.41 9.17 18.74
CA ASP A 241 -15.37 8.32 19.43
C ASP A 241 -15.94 9.02 20.67
N GLY A 242 -17.24 8.94 20.87
CA GLY A 242 -17.93 9.50 22.04
C GLY A 242 -18.26 11.00 21.98
N ILE A 243 -17.98 11.70 20.85
CA ILE A 243 -18.45 13.09 20.67
C ILE A 243 -19.71 13.11 19.84
N ASN A 244 -20.85 13.27 20.51
CA ASN A 244 -22.14 13.56 19.88
C ASN A 244 -22.15 15.01 19.40
N THR A 245 -22.40 15.25 18.11
CA THR A 245 -22.29 16.59 17.49
C THR A 245 -23.56 17.06 16.82
N THR A 246 -24.64 16.27 16.87
CA THR A 246 -25.94 16.65 16.35
C THR A 246 -26.87 17.07 17.49
N ALA A 247 -27.81 17.98 17.21
CA ALA A 247 -28.83 18.36 18.18
C ALA A 247 -29.68 17.15 18.61
N GLU A 248 -29.90 16.17 17.69
CA GLU A 248 -30.62 14.92 17.99
C GLU A 248 -29.85 14.01 18.97
N ASP A 249 -28.53 13.89 18.82
CA ASP A 249 -27.70 13.14 19.73
C ASP A 249 -27.65 13.80 21.11
N PHE A 250 -27.60 15.13 21.16
CA PHE A 250 -27.67 15.90 22.40
C PHE A 250 -29.01 15.69 23.13
N LEU A 251 -30.11 15.69 22.39
CA LEU A 251 -31.44 15.43 22.95
C LEU A 251 -31.55 14.02 23.50
N LYS A 252 -31.01 13.00 22.84
CA LYS A 252 -30.97 11.62 23.36
C LYS A 252 -30.26 11.54 24.70
N VAL A 253 -29.07 12.16 24.80
CA VAL A 253 -28.30 12.19 26.07
C VAL A 253 -29.07 12.94 27.15
N TYR A 254 -29.77 14.00 26.79
CA TYR A 254 -30.57 14.78 27.73
C TYR A 254 -31.77 13.98 28.25
N ASP A 255 -32.45 13.21 27.41
CA ASP A 255 -33.59 12.36 27.78
C ASP A 255 -33.17 11.12 28.59
N GLU A 256 -31.91 10.65 28.43
CA GLU A 256 -31.34 9.51 29.16
C GLU A 256 -30.74 9.91 30.52
N THR A 257 -30.63 11.20 30.84
CA THR A 257 -30.09 11.65 32.15
C THR A 257 -31.11 11.38 33.24
N PRO A 258 -30.81 10.54 34.26
CA PRO A 258 -31.73 10.30 35.37
C PRO A 258 -32.05 11.60 36.10
N ASN A 259 -33.33 11.90 36.28
CA ASN A 259 -33.76 12.93 37.23
C ASN A 259 -33.37 12.47 38.64
N TYR A 260 -32.34 13.02 39.21
CA TYR A 260 -32.04 12.89 40.62
C TYR A 260 -33.01 13.84 41.38
N GLU A 261 -34.06 13.27 41.97
CA GLU A 261 -34.83 13.90 43.04
C GLU A 261 -34.08 13.84 44.38
#